data_66dd13951370d096c7cf940c91cf43f1
#
_entry.id   66dd13951370d096c7cf940c91cf43f1
#
_cell.length_a   1.000
_cell.length_b   1.000
_cell.length_c   1.000
_cell.angle_alpha   90.00
_cell.angle_beta   90.00
_cell.angle_gamma   90.00
#
_symmetry.space_group_name_H-M   'P 1'
#
loop_
_entity.id
_entity.type
_entity.pdbx_description
1 polymer ?
#
loop_
_entity_poly.entity_id
_entity_poly.type
_entity_poly.pdbx_seq_one_letter_code
_entity_poly.pdbx_strand_id
1 'polypeptide(L)'
;IDKAPRDLPNDMLNEIESLSFEVPETGELFQANRENRPVVIMTSNSEKNLPDAFLRRCIFYHMPFPDADELSAILKARLKSDYFSPDDVGHLIKQFLKFRKLLKRKQPSTAELLSWIKILERMNFKNTASMSDLAKLTESERDILLTSYSILAKTKEDYLDIQRQITSAG
;
A
#
# COMPACT_ATOMS: atom_id res chain seq x y z
N ILE A 1 -1.75 8.94 -11.76
CA ILE A 1 -1.52 9.10 -13.19
C ILE A 1 -1.61 7.79 -13.98
N ASP A 2 -1.24 6.65 -13.40
CA ASP A 2 -1.20 5.33 -14.09
C ASP A 2 -2.55 4.85 -14.64
N LYS A 3 -3.67 5.30 -14.07
CA LYS A 3 -5.02 4.94 -14.51
C LYS A 3 -5.59 5.87 -15.57
N ALA A 4 -4.85 6.91 -15.89
CA ALA A 4 -5.25 7.85 -16.93
C ALA A 4 -5.11 7.25 -18.33
N PRO A 5 -5.82 7.79 -19.34
CA PRO A 5 -5.57 7.46 -20.74
C PRO A 5 -4.10 7.65 -21.10
N ARG A 6 -3.61 6.89 -22.08
CA ARG A 6 -2.18 6.85 -22.42
C ARG A 6 -1.61 8.20 -22.84
N ASP A 7 -2.43 9.01 -23.47
CA ASP A 7 -2.01 10.30 -24.05
C ASP A 7 -2.09 11.45 -23.02
N LEU A 8 -2.89 11.28 -21.95
CA LEU A 8 -3.10 12.30 -20.93
C LEU A 8 -1.79 12.87 -20.33
N PRO A 9 -0.74 12.07 -20.00
CA PRO A 9 0.50 12.63 -19.48
C PRO A 9 1.16 13.65 -20.41
N ASN A 10 1.11 13.41 -21.72
CA ASN A 10 1.67 14.33 -22.71
C ASN A 10 0.80 15.57 -22.89
N ASP A 11 -0.52 15.41 -22.91
CA ASP A 11 -1.47 16.52 -23.06
C ASP A 11 -1.34 17.47 -21.87
N MET A 12 -1.28 16.94 -20.65
CA MET A 12 -1.07 17.74 -19.44
C MET A 12 0.25 18.54 -19.46
N LEU A 13 1.30 18.03 -20.11
CA LEU A 13 2.58 18.77 -20.18
C LEU A 13 2.42 20.09 -20.92
N ASN A 14 1.71 20.08 -22.05
CA ASN A 14 1.50 21.28 -22.85
C ASN A 14 0.72 22.33 -22.05
N GLU A 15 -0.34 21.89 -21.35
CA GLU A 15 -1.19 22.79 -20.55
C GLU A 15 -0.44 23.36 -19.33
N ILE A 16 0.39 22.55 -18.68
CA ILE A 16 1.23 22.99 -17.55
C ILE A 16 2.31 23.97 -18.03
N GLU A 17 2.92 23.76 -19.20
CA GLU A 17 3.95 24.64 -19.75
C GLU A 17 3.37 25.98 -20.24
N SER A 18 2.24 25.94 -20.95
CA SER A 18 1.55 27.12 -21.45
C SER A 18 0.79 27.88 -20.36
N LEU A 19 0.50 27.23 -19.24
CA LEU A 19 -0.40 27.70 -18.20
C LEU A 19 -1.80 28.04 -18.73
N SER A 20 -2.23 27.32 -19.75
CA SER A 20 -3.52 27.53 -20.41
C SER A 20 -4.11 26.20 -20.88
N PHE A 21 -5.42 26.12 -20.87
CA PHE A 21 -6.16 25.03 -21.49
C PHE A 21 -7.45 25.56 -22.13
N GLU A 22 -7.87 24.90 -23.20
CA GLU A 22 -9.11 25.18 -23.91
C GLU A 22 -10.15 24.08 -23.59
N VAL A 23 -11.39 24.48 -23.34
CA VAL A 23 -12.51 23.57 -23.23
C VAL A 23 -13.09 23.33 -24.62
N PRO A 24 -12.88 22.16 -25.24
CA PRO A 24 -13.26 21.90 -26.63
C PRO A 24 -14.75 22.10 -26.91
N GLU A 25 -15.61 21.83 -25.90
CA GLU A 25 -17.07 21.91 -26.03
C GLU A 25 -17.58 23.35 -26.10
N THR A 26 -16.89 24.28 -25.46
CA THR A 26 -17.31 25.69 -25.36
C THR A 26 -16.42 26.64 -26.13
N GLY A 27 -15.21 26.22 -26.50
CA GLY A 27 -14.16 27.07 -27.08
C GLY A 27 -13.60 28.09 -26.08
N GLU A 28 -13.88 27.95 -24.80
CA GLU A 28 -13.36 28.85 -23.78
C GLU A 28 -11.90 28.55 -23.47
N LEU A 29 -11.05 29.58 -23.54
CA LEU A 29 -9.65 29.50 -23.18
C LEU A 29 -9.42 30.03 -21.76
N PHE A 30 -8.90 29.16 -20.90
CA PHE A 30 -8.46 29.51 -19.55
C PHE A 30 -6.95 29.70 -19.54
N GLN A 31 -6.50 30.84 -19.05
CA GLN A 31 -5.07 31.15 -18.97
C GLN A 31 -4.70 31.64 -17.56
N ALA A 32 -3.72 31.01 -16.94
CA ALA A 32 -3.19 31.42 -15.66
C ALA A 32 -2.09 32.48 -15.83
N ASN A 33 -1.99 33.38 -14.85
CA ASN A 33 -0.87 34.31 -14.77
C ASN A 33 0.38 33.58 -14.27
N ARG A 34 1.56 33.94 -14.80
CA ARG A 34 2.85 33.38 -14.38
C ARG A 34 3.12 33.56 -12.87
N GLU A 35 2.61 34.62 -12.27
CA GLU A 35 2.72 34.86 -10.82
C GLU A 35 1.95 33.85 -9.98
N ASN A 36 0.91 33.24 -10.54
CA ASN A 36 0.04 32.25 -9.90
C ASN A 36 0.29 30.84 -10.44
N ARG A 37 1.53 30.53 -10.83
CA ARG A 37 1.89 29.20 -11.35
C ARG A 37 1.58 28.10 -10.33
N PRO A 38 0.75 27.11 -10.68
CA PRO A 38 0.41 26.03 -9.77
C PRO A 38 1.61 25.10 -9.52
N VAL A 39 1.70 24.57 -8.30
CA VAL A 39 2.56 23.43 -8.01
C VAL A 39 1.77 22.16 -8.31
N VAL A 40 2.26 21.37 -9.27
CA VAL A 40 1.60 20.13 -9.70
C VAL A 40 2.34 18.95 -9.10
N ILE A 41 1.62 18.13 -8.30
CA ILE A 41 2.14 16.90 -7.69
C ILE A 41 1.40 15.72 -8.32
N MET A 42 2.16 14.81 -8.92
CA MET A 42 1.63 13.61 -9.55
C MET A 42 2.14 12.36 -8.85
N THR A 43 1.23 11.43 -8.55
CA THR A 43 1.56 10.14 -7.93
C THR A 43 1.39 9.00 -8.93
N SER A 44 2.27 8.01 -8.84
CA SER A 44 2.25 6.80 -9.66
C SER A 44 2.55 5.58 -8.79
N ASN A 45 1.84 4.48 -9.04
CA ASN A 45 2.12 3.17 -8.45
C ASN A 45 3.04 2.32 -9.34
N SER A 46 3.59 2.90 -10.40
CA SER A 46 4.40 2.19 -11.42
C SER A 46 3.63 1.04 -12.10
N GLU A 47 2.30 1.15 -12.21
CA GLU A 47 1.46 0.16 -12.90
C GLU A 47 1.64 0.24 -14.43
N LYS A 48 1.99 1.42 -14.94
CA LYS A 48 2.31 1.68 -16.36
C LYS A 48 3.60 2.48 -16.47
N ASN A 49 4.34 2.23 -17.53
CA ASN A 49 5.48 3.07 -17.86
C ASN A 49 4.99 4.42 -18.37
N LEU A 50 5.42 5.48 -17.72
CA LEU A 50 5.17 6.85 -18.17
C LEU A 50 6.11 7.20 -19.34
N PRO A 51 5.68 8.05 -20.29
CA PRO A 51 6.52 8.47 -21.41
C PRO A 51 7.80 9.18 -20.94
N ASP A 52 8.92 8.91 -21.61
CA ASP A 52 10.21 9.55 -21.28
C ASP A 52 10.16 11.08 -21.37
N ALA A 53 9.42 11.61 -22.33
CA ALA A 53 9.20 13.04 -22.49
C ALA A 53 8.53 13.67 -21.25
N PHE A 54 7.60 12.93 -20.64
CA PHE A 54 6.94 13.33 -19.40
C PHE A 54 7.91 13.29 -18.21
N LEU A 55 8.64 12.17 -18.04
CA LEU A 55 9.56 12.01 -16.92
C LEU A 55 10.67 13.06 -16.90
N ARG A 56 11.18 13.48 -18.07
CA ARG A 56 12.23 14.52 -18.19
C ARG A 56 11.78 15.91 -17.72
N ARG A 57 10.47 16.16 -17.63
CA ARG A 57 9.89 17.43 -17.18
C ARG A 57 9.47 17.41 -15.70
N CYS A 58 9.63 16.27 -15.04
CA CYS A 58 9.26 16.07 -13.64
C CYS A 58 10.48 15.94 -12.75
N ILE A 59 10.38 16.44 -11.53
CA ILE A 59 11.31 16.07 -10.47
C ILE A 59 10.79 14.75 -9.89
N PHE A 60 11.58 13.69 -10.07
CA PHE A 60 11.22 12.38 -9.56
C PHE A 60 11.58 12.24 -8.09
N TYR A 61 10.61 11.78 -7.30
CA TYR A 61 10.81 11.40 -5.90
C TYR A 61 10.31 9.98 -5.68
N HIS A 62 11.20 9.08 -5.26
CA HIS A 62 10.83 7.73 -4.89
C HIS A 62 10.37 7.68 -3.44
N MET A 63 9.13 7.24 -3.20
CA MET A 63 8.63 6.98 -1.85
C MET A 63 8.87 5.50 -1.52
N PRO A 64 9.85 5.19 -0.66
CA PRO A 64 10.06 3.81 -0.23
C PRO A 64 8.87 3.31 0.59
N PHE A 65 8.76 1.98 0.68
CA PHE A 65 7.78 1.42 1.61
C PHE A 65 8.18 1.75 3.05
N PRO A 66 7.22 2.12 3.92
CA PRO A 66 7.51 2.50 5.30
C PRO A 66 8.26 1.40 6.06
N ASP A 67 9.22 1.79 6.88
CA ASP A 67 9.91 0.89 7.81
C ASP A 67 9.03 0.51 9.01
N ALA A 68 9.58 -0.26 9.96
CA ALA A 68 8.80 -0.74 11.11
C ALA A 68 8.34 0.40 12.04
N ASP A 69 9.15 1.43 12.22
CA ASP A 69 8.84 2.56 13.10
C ASP A 69 7.79 3.46 12.44
N GLU A 70 7.93 3.72 11.15
CA GLU A 70 6.95 4.46 10.35
C GLU A 70 5.61 3.71 10.30
N LEU A 71 5.63 2.37 10.11
CA LEU A 71 4.41 1.55 10.16
C LEU A 71 3.74 1.62 11.53
N SER A 72 4.52 1.59 12.62
CA SER A 72 3.99 1.74 13.98
C SER A 72 3.31 3.10 14.17
N ALA A 73 3.92 4.19 13.70
CA ALA A 73 3.34 5.52 13.74
C ALA A 73 2.04 5.61 12.92
N ILE A 74 2.03 5.02 11.72
CA ILE A 74 0.83 4.96 10.85
C ILE A 74 -0.28 4.18 11.54
N LEU A 75 0.02 3.01 12.12
CA LEU A 75 -0.97 2.20 12.82
C LEU A 75 -1.55 2.94 14.02
N LYS A 76 -0.71 3.57 14.84
CA LYS A 76 -1.15 4.40 15.97
C LYS A 76 -2.09 5.53 15.56
N ALA A 77 -1.81 6.17 14.41
CA ALA A 77 -2.65 7.26 13.90
C ALA A 77 -3.97 6.77 13.28
N ARG A 78 -4.02 5.53 12.76
CA ARG A 78 -5.16 5.01 11.98
C ARG A 78 -6.03 4.00 12.73
N LEU A 79 -5.47 3.27 13.70
CA LEU A 79 -6.24 2.39 14.57
C LEU A 79 -6.79 3.23 15.71
N LYS A 80 -8.11 3.25 15.84
CA LYS A 80 -8.83 3.96 16.91
C LYS A 80 -9.07 3.08 18.13
N SER A 81 -8.60 1.85 18.11
CA SER A 81 -8.84 0.82 19.10
C SER A 81 -7.56 0.52 19.88
N ASP A 82 -7.67 0.39 21.18
CA ASP A 82 -6.61 -0.05 22.08
C ASP A 82 -6.61 -1.58 22.27
N TYR A 83 -7.20 -2.31 21.31
CA TYR A 83 -7.31 -3.78 21.39
C TYR A 83 -5.95 -4.47 21.44
N PHE A 84 -5.00 -3.99 20.65
CA PHE A 84 -3.62 -4.47 20.62
C PHE A 84 -2.71 -3.53 21.41
N SER A 85 -1.91 -4.09 22.31
CA SER A 85 -0.86 -3.34 23.00
C SER A 85 0.25 -2.90 22.02
N PRO A 86 1.13 -1.96 22.41
CA PRO A 86 2.29 -1.59 21.58
C PRO A 86 3.18 -2.78 21.21
N ASP A 87 3.35 -3.75 22.11
CA ASP A 87 4.13 -4.96 21.86
C ASP A 87 3.43 -5.88 20.84
N ASP A 88 2.10 -6.02 20.94
CA ASP A 88 1.30 -6.75 19.96
C ASP A 88 1.43 -6.14 18.57
N VAL A 89 1.37 -4.81 18.47
CA VAL A 89 1.56 -4.08 17.21
C VAL A 89 2.95 -4.37 16.64
N GLY A 90 3.98 -4.41 17.47
CA GLY A 90 5.34 -4.79 17.08
C GLY A 90 5.40 -6.21 16.48
N HIS A 91 4.74 -7.19 17.11
CA HIS A 91 4.66 -8.56 16.59
C HIS A 91 3.92 -8.62 15.24
N LEU A 92 2.80 -7.91 15.11
CA LEU A 92 2.02 -7.83 13.88
C LEU A 92 2.83 -7.22 12.72
N ILE A 93 3.54 -6.11 12.96
CA ILE A 93 4.40 -5.48 11.96
C ILE A 93 5.51 -6.44 11.54
N LYS A 94 6.18 -7.09 12.49
CA LYS A 94 7.26 -8.05 12.20
C LYS A 94 6.77 -9.19 11.31
N GLN A 95 5.61 -9.76 11.61
CA GLN A 95 5.01 -10.83 10.83
C GLN A 95 4.59 -10.34 9.44
N PHE A 96 3.99 -9.17 9.34
CA PHE A 96 3.63 -8.54 8.08
C PHE A 96 4.85 -8.32 7.18
N LEU A 97 5.93 -7.75 7.70
CA LEU A 97 7.16 -7.50 6.95
C LEU A 97 7.82 -8.81 6.49
N LYS A 98 7.74 -9.88 7.29
CA LYS A 98 8.18 -11.22 6.89
C LYS A 98 7.42 -11.70 5.65
N PHE A 99 6.08 -11.60 5.65
CA PHE A 99 5.28 -11.99 4.50
C PHE A 99 5.45 -11.07 3.30
N ARG A 100 5.58 -9.77 3.52
CA ARG A 100 5.87 -8.84 2.43
C ARG A 100 7.16 -9.18 1.68
N LYS A 101 8.20 -9.66 2.38
CA LYS A 101 9.44 -10.15 1.76
C LYS A 101 9.26 -11.47 1.01
N LEU A 102 8.38 -12.34 1.51
CA LEU A 102 8.07 -13.63 0.91
C LEU A 102 7.27 -13.49 -0.39
N LEU A 103 6.24 -12.63 -0.36
CA LEU A 103 5.30 -12.42 -1.45
C LEU A 103 5.91 -11.54 -2.54
N LYS A 104 6.43 -12.16 -3.59
CA LYS A 104 7.16 -11.46 -4.66
C LYS A 104 6.26 -10.93 -5.78
N ARG A 105 5.09 -11.55 -6.01
CA ARG A 105 4.20 -11.19 -7.12
C ARG A 105 3.42 -9.93 -6.82
N LYS A 106 2.76 -9.88 -5.68
CA LYS A 106 2.04 -8.71 -5.23
C LYS A 106 2.26 -8.49 -3.74
N GLN A 107 3.27 -7.69 -3.43
CA GLN A 107 3.58 -7.35 -2.05
C GLN A 107 2.42 -6.58 -1.41
N PRO A 108 1.96 -6.99 -0.21
CA PRO A 108 0.89 -6.28 0.48
C PRO A 108 1.31 -4.87 0.89
N SER A 109 0.39 -3.92 0.77
CA SER A 109 0.55 -2.51 1.11
C SER A 109 0.18 -2.23 2.56
N THR A 110 0.38 -0.99 2.99
CA THR A 110 -0.07 -0.51 4.31
C THR A 110 -1.59 -0.63 4.49
N ALA A 111 -2.37 -0.53 3.40
CA ALA A 111 -3.82 -0.69 3.46
C ALA A 111 -4.22 -2.15 3.81
N GLU A 112 -3.52 -3.15 3.24
CA GLU A 112 -3.71 -4.55 3.61
C GLU A 112 -3.28 -4.82 5.05
N LEU A 113 -2.20 -4.21 5.53
CA LEU A 113 -1.80 -4.31 6.94
C LEU A 113 -2.90 -3.81 7.87
N LEU A 114 -3.44 -2.61 7.62
CA LEU A 114 -4.55 -2.06 8.41
C LEU A 114 -5.80 -2.96 8.38
N SER A 115 -6.13 -3.49 7.21
CA SER A 115 -7.27 -4.39 7.05
C SER A 115 -7.07 -5.71 7.78
N TRP A 116 -5.86 -6.27 7.72
CA TRP A 116 -5.50 -7.49 8.40
C TRP A 116 -5.59 -7.36 9.93
N ILE A 117 -5.05 -6.28 10.50
CA ILE A 117 -5.14 -6.00 11.94
C ILE A 117 -6.59 -5.87 12.40
N LYS A 118 -7.43 -5.15 11.63
CA LYS A 118 -8.87 -5.02 11.95
C LYS A 118 -9.61 -6.35 11.92
N ILE A 119 -9.24 -7.26 11.03
CA ILE A 119 -9.85 -8.59 10.99
C ILE A 119 -9.41 -9.43 12.18
N LEU A 120 -8.13 -9.42 12.54
CA LEU A 120 -7.65 -10.10 13.75
C LEU A 120 -8.35 -9.59 15.01
N GLU A 121 -8.55 -8.28 15.13
CA GLU A 121 -9.34 -7.68 16.20
C GLU A 121 -10.79 -8.20 16.21
N ARG A 122 -11.48 -8.20 15.08
CA ARG A 122 -12.86 -8.69 14.95
C ARG A 122 -13.00 -10.18 15.26
N MET A 123 -11.98 -10.97 14.96
CA MET A 123 -11.93 -12.40 15.27
C MET A 123 -11.42 -12.69 16.68
N ASN A 124 -11.21 -11.66 17.50
CA ASN A 124 -10.70 -11.74 18.88
C ASN A 124 -9.35 -12.47 19.01
N PHE A 125 -8.48 -12.34 18.01
CA PHE A 125 -7.14 -12.91 18.07
C PHE A 125 -6.23 -12.08 18.98
N LYS A 126 -5.68 -12.68 20.05
CA LYS A 126 -4.83 -12.02 21.05
C LYS A 126 -3.38 -12.51 21.07
N ASN A 127 -3.14 -13.73 20.65
CA ASN A 127 -1.84 -14.39 20.83
C ASN A 127 -0.83 -13.98 19.74
N THR A 128 -0.52 -12.69 19.66
CA THR A 128 0.36 -12.12 18.64
C THR A 128 1.82 -12.59 18.79
N ALA A 129 2.28 -12.81 20.04
CA ALA A 129 3.63 -13.28 20.32
C ALA A 129 3.94 -14.66 19.73
N SER A 130 2.91 -15.51 19.58
CA SER A 130 3.03 -16.88 19.07
C SER A 130 2.74 -17.01 17.56
N MET A 131 2.50 -15.92 16.83
CA MET A 131 2.13 -15.96 15.41
C MET A 131 3.18 -16.62 14.52
N SER A 132 4.44 -16.62 14.92
CA SER A 132 5.53 -17.25 14.17
C SER A 132 5.73 -18.73 14.49
N ASP A 133 5.03 -19.27 15.49
CA ASP A 133 5.13 -20.65 15.98
C ASP A 133 3.74 -21.23 16.20
N LEU A 134 3.20 -21.88 15.16
CA LEU A 134 1.86 -22.45 15.20
C LEU A 134 1.65 -23.51 16.26
N ALA A 135 2.73 -24.17 16.72
CA ALA A 135 2.62 -25.19 17.77
C ALA A 135 2.19 -24.62 19.11
N LYS A 136 2.42 -23.32 19.33
CA LYS A 136 2.02 -22.59 20.54
C LYS A 136 0.60 -22.01 20.47
N LEU A 137 -0.08 -22.14 19.34
CA LEU A 137 -1.45 -21.68 19.13
C LEU A 137 -2.43 -22.84 19.35
N THR A 138 -3.59 -22.52 19.90
CA THR A 138 -4.73 -23.43 19.89
C THR A 138 -5.22 -23.65 18.44
N GLU A 139 -5.98 -24.71 18.21
CA GLU A 139 -6.56 -25.01 16.89
C GLU A 139 -7.37 -23.81 16.36
N SER A 140 -8.22 -23.24 17.20
CA SER A 140 -9.03 -22.07 16.85
C SER A 140 -8.19 -20.83 16.52
N GLU A 141 -7.16 -20.52 17.30
CA GLU A 141 -6.25 -19.40 17.03
C GLU A 141 -5.48 -19.61 15.71
N ARG A 142 -5.11 -20.84 15.43
CA ARG A 142 -4.42 -21.23 14.19
C ARG A 142 -5.31 -21.01 12.98
N ASP A 143 -6.56 -21.45 13.05
CA ASP A 143 -7.55 -21.26 11.97
C ASP A 143 -7.85 -19.79 11.72
N ILE A 144 -8.03 -19.00 12.78
CA ILE A 144 -8.20 -17.54 12.67
C ILE A 144 -7.01 -16.92 11.96
N LEU A 145 -5.81 -17.25 12.39
CA LEU A 145 -4.58 -16.68 11.84
C LEU A 145 -4.41 -17.05 10.36
N LEU A 146 -4.55 -18.34 10.02
CA LEU A 146 -4.43 -18.81 8.65
C LEU A 146 -5.47 -18.18 7.74
N THR A 147 -6.73 -18.11 8.18
CA THR A 147 -7.80 -17.48 7.42
C THR A 147 -7.52 -16.00 7.18
N SER A 148 -7.00 -15.29 8.21
CA SER A 148 -6.71 -13.85 8.13
C SER A 148 -5.65 -13.51 7.06
N TYR A 149 -4.74 -14.42 6.76
CA TYR A 149 -3.69 -14.20 5.76
C TYR A 149 -4.19 -14.08 4.31
N SER A 150 -5.43 -14.49 4.04
CA SER A 150 -6.09 -14.24 2.76
C SER A 150 -6.20 -12.75 2.43
N ILE A 151 -6.14 -11.86 3.43
CA ILE A 151 -6.15 -10.41 3.23
C ILE A 151 -4.81 -9.94 2.66
N LEU A 152 -3.71 -10.55 3.09
CA LEU A 152 -2.35 -10.19 2.65
C LEU A 152 -1.99 -10.82 1.31
N ALA A 153 -2.46 -12.04 1.03
CA ALA A 153 -2.27 -12.71 -0.25
C ALA A 153 -3.32 -12.24 -1.27
N LYS A 154 -2.87 -11.93 -2.49
CA LYS A 154 -3.76 -11.50 -3.59
C LYS A 154 -3.84 -12.53 -4.72
N THR A 155 -3.03 -13.59 -4.65
CA THR A 155 -3.05 -14.71 -5.58
C THR A 155 -3.09 -16.02 -4.81
N LYS A 156 -3.55 -17.09 -5.49
CA LYS A 156 -3.57 -18.44 -4.90
C LYS A 156 -2.15 -18.90 -4.54
N GLU A 157 -1.20 -18.60 -5.40
CA GLU A 157 0.20 -18.96 -5.21
C GLU A 157 0.79 -18.27 -3.99
N ASP A 158 0.57 -16.95 -3.84
CA ASP A 158 1.01 -16.18 -2.68
C ASP A 158 0.39 -16.75 -1.39
N TYR A 159 -0.89 -17.15 -1.41
CA TYR A 159 -1.54 -17.76 -0.26
C TYR A 159 -0.92 -19.12 0.12
N LEU A 160 -0.62 -19.96 -0.89
CA LEU A 160 0.06 -21.23 -0.67
C LEU A 160 1.49 -21.05 -0.14
N ASP A 161 2.19 -20.02 -0.59
CA ASP A 161 3.54 -19.70 -0.10
C ASP A 161 3.50 -19.29 1.39
N ILE A 162 2.52 -18.50 1.79
CA ILE A 162 2.30 -18.19 3.22
C ILE A 162 2.04 -19.48 4.00
N GLN A 163 1.12 -20.33 3.54
CA GLN A 163 0.80 -21.59 4.23
C GLN A 163 2.04 -22.49 4.40
N ARG A 164 2.80 -22.69 3.33
CA ARG A 164 4.04 -23.49 3.38
C ARG A 164 5.05 -22.93 4.38
N GLN A 165 5.27 -21.61 4.37
CA GLN A 165 6.21 -20.96 5.29
C GLN A 165 5.82 -21.15 6.76
N ILE A 166 4.54 -21.18 7.04
CA ILE A 166 4.04 -21.34 8.40
C ILE A 166 4.11 -22.81 8.83
N THR A 167 3.76 -23.75 7.92
CA THR A 167 3.77 -25.18 8.21
C THR A 167 5.20 -25.73 8.33
N SER A 168 6.16 -25.14 7.61
CA SER A 168 7.58 -25.58 7.67
C SER A 168 8.35 -25.01 8.87
N ALA A 169 7.78 -24.08 9.61
CA ALA A 169 8.39 -23.44 10.79
C ALA A 169 7.99 -24.13 12.12
N GLY A 170 7.16 -25.15 12.09
CA GLY A 170 6.76 -26.03 13.20
C GLY A 170 7.24 -27.44 12.97
#